data_ba381bb1c9f039e3abf9d6a4d4d7441f
#
_entry.id   ba381bb1c9f039e3abf9d6a4d4d7441f
#
_cell.length_a   1.000
_cell.length_b   1.000
_cell.length_c   1.000
_cell.angle_alpha   90.00
_cell.angle_beta   90.00
_cell.angle_gamma   90.00
#
_symmetry.space_group_name_H-M   'P 1'
#
loop_
_entity.id
_entity.type
_entity.pdbx_description
1 polymer ?
#
loop_
_entity_poly.entity_id
_entity_poly.type
_entity_poly.pdbx_seq_one_letter_code
_entity_poly.pdbx_strand_id
1 'polypeptide(L)'
;MLFRSEHGINAETVHLDGAVESSVQLGVADLIADVVSTGTTLRNAGLRIFAEPLMHSEAVLIRSPRLEADDERLTILSRRLQGVLTAQRNVLMDYDIPVEKVSAAVDITPGFESPTISPLHDKQWAAVRVVVPKAKVNQLMDQLYEVGARGIIVTALQASRM
;
A
#
# COMPACT_ATOMS: atom_id res chain seq x y z
N MET A 1 29.00 9.98 -0.69
CA MET A 1 30.29 10.25 -0.03
C MET A 1 30.14 10.95 1.33
N LEU A 2 29.27 11.91 1.49
CA LEU A 2 29.12 12.71 2.74
C LEU A 2 28.75 11.86 3.97
N PHE A 3 27.76 10.97 3.91
CA PHE A 3 27.30 10.17 5.05
C PHE A 3 28.41 9.36 5.72
N ARG A 4 29.27 8.70 4.93
CA ARG A 4 30.38 7.87 5.45
C ARG A 4 31.40 8.71 6.22
N SER A 5 31.76 9.87 5.68
CA SER A 5 32.75 10.78 6.30
C SER A 5 32.23 11.37 7.61
N GLU A 6 30.93 11.72 7.66
CA GLU A 6 30.28 12.31 8.85
C GLU A 6 30.18 11.28 10.01
N HIS A 7 30.09 9.98 9.69
CA HIS A 7 29.96 8.92 10.69
C HIS A 7 31.27 8.14 10.95
N GLY A 8 32.40 8.59 10.39
CA GLY A 8 33.71 7.98 10.61
C GLY A 8 33.83 6.53 10.10
N ILE A 9 32.99 6.13 9.13
CA ILE A 9 32.96 4.77 8.60
C ILE A 9 34.13 4.58 7.63
N ASN A 10 35.09 3.71 7.99
CA ASN A 10 36.18 3.32 7.12
C ASN A 10 35.79 2.08 6.30
N ALA A 11 35.25 2.29 5.09
CA ALA A 11 34.86 1.24 4.16
C ALA A 11 35.25 1.61 2.73
N GLU A 12 35.69 0.64 1.97
CA GLU A 12 35.84 0.78 0.52
C GLU A 12 34.47 0.78 -0.13
N THR A 13 34.25 1.63 -1.13
CA THR A 13 32.96 1.78 -1.79
C THR A 13 33.10 1.41 -3.25
N VAL A 14 32.36 0.40 -3.67
CA VAL A 14 32.23 -0.01 -5.08
C VAL A 14 30.90 0.52 -5.60
N HIS A 15 30.92 1.28 -6.70
CA HIS A 15 29.71 1.75 -7.35
C HIS A 15 29.28 0.74 -8.42
N LEU A 16 27.99 0.38 -8.41
CA LEU A 16 27.38 -0.55 -9.37
C LEU A 16 26.15 0.09 -10.01
N ASP A 17 26.04 -0.04 -11.33
CA ASP A 17 24.91 0.47 -12.11
C ASP A 17 23.85 -0.64 -12.36
N GLY A 18 23.31 -1.22 -11.29
CA GLY A 18 22.29 -2.25 -11.31
C GLY A 18 22.79 -3.61 -10.83
N ALA A 19 21.87 -4.56 -10.64
CA ALA A 19 22.10 -5.91 -10.10
C ALA A 19 22.95 -5.93 -8.82
N VAL A 20 22.77 -4.93 -7.96
CA VAL A 20 23.58 -4.68 -6.77
C VAL A 20 23.50 -5.87 -5.81
N GLU A 21 22.34 -6.54 -5.74
CA GLU A 21 22.12 -7.75 -4.93
C GLU A 21 23.05 -8.92 -5.28
N SER A 22 23.53 -8.98 -6.52
CA SER A 22 24.44 -10.04 -6.97
C SER A 22 25.88 -9.82 -6.47
N SER A 23 26.24 -8.60 -6.07
CA SER A 23 27.60 -8.24 -5.68
C SER A 23 28.12 -9.03 -4.47
N VAL A 24 27.25 -9.36 -3.52
CA VAL A 24 27.59 -10.17 -2.35
C VAL A 24 27.87 -11.62 -2.75
N GLN A 25 27.03 -12.19 -3.62
CA GLN A 25 27.21 -13.56 -4.11
C GLN A 25 28.48 -13.72 -4.94
N LEU A 26 28.89 -12.68 -5.66
CA LEU A 26 30.10 -12.64 -6.48
C LEU A 26 31.35 -12.28 -5.65
N GLY A 27 31.22 -11.99 -4.36
CA GLY A 27 32.34 -11.59 -3.50
C GLY A 27 32.93 -10.22 -3.85
N VAL A 28 32.17 -9.36 -4.52
CA VAL A 28 32.58 -8.00 -4.89
C VAL A 28 32.38 -7.04 -3.69
N ALA A 29 31.38 -7.29 -2.86
CA ALA A 29 31.08 -6.50 -1.67
C ALA A 29 30.55 -7.38 -0.54
N ASP A 30 30.83 -7.00 0.70
CA ASP A 30 30.31 -7.66 1.91
C ASP A 30 28.93 -7.16 2.32
N LEU A 31 28.62 -5.90 1.99
CA LEU A 31 27.39 -5.18 2.33
C LEU A 31 26.88 -4.38 1.13
N ILE A 32 25.57 -4.14 1.11
CA ILE A 32 24.90 -3.37 0.07
C ILE A 32 24.13 -2.22 0.72
N ALA A 33 24.19 -1.04 0.13
CA ALA A 33 23.28 0.06 0.38
C ALA A 33 22.47 0.33 -0.89
N ASP A 34 21.19 0.05 -0.85
CA ASP A 34 20.27 0.16 -2.00
C ASP A 34 18.86 0.58 -1.57
N VAL A 35 18.05 0.99 -2.56
CA VAL A 35 16.65 1.35 -2.34
C VAL A 35 15.80 0.09 -2.24
N VAL A 36 15.17 -0.11 -1.09
CA VAL A 36 14.34 -1.29 -0.82
C VAL A 36 12.88 -0.87 -0.68
N SER A 37 11.99 -1.47 -1.49
CA SER A 37 10.54 -1.33 -1.35
C SER A 37 9.95 -2.51 -0.56
N THR A 38 9.77 -3.67 -1.19
CA THR A 38 9.18 -4.87 -0.56
C THR A 38 10.21 -5.86 -0.01
N GLY A 39 11.46 -5.71 -0.39
CA GLY A 39 12.56 -6.62 -0.04
C GLY A 39 12.47 -8.01 -0.69
N THR A 40 11.56 -8.22 -1.65
CA THR A 40 11.39 -9.54 -2.30
C THR A 40 12.64 -9.95 -3.06
N THR A 41 13.25 -9.05 -3.83
CA THR A 41 14.49 -9.31 -4.58
C THR A 41 15.63 -9.70 -3.65
N LEU A 42 15.76 -9.00 -2.51
CA LEU A 42 16.79 -9.31 -1.52
C LEU A 42 16.59 -10.71 -0.92
N ARG A 43 15.36 -11.06 -0.54
CA ARG A 43 15.07 -12.41 0.00
C ARG A 43 15.37 -13.50 -1.01
N ASN A 44 15.05 -13.30 -2.29
CA ASN A 44 15.34 -14.26 -3.36
C ASN A 44 16.86 -14.43 -3.58
N ALA A 45 17.64 -13.38 -3.33
CA ALA A 45 19.10 -13.41 -3.35
C ALA A 45 19.74 -13.92 -2.02
N GLY A 46 18.94 -14.36 -1.05
CA GLY A 46 19.42 -14.83 0.25
C GLY A 46 19.94 -13.71 1.16
N LEU A 47 19.62 -12.47 0.85
CA LEU A 47 20.05 -11.29 1.61
C LEU A 47 18.99 -10.86 2.63
N ARG A 48 19.42 -10.18 3.69
CA ARG A 48 18.55 -9.63 4.72
C ARG A 48 18.93 -8.19 5.06
N ILE A 49 17.94 -7.39 5.38
CA ILE A 49 18.14 -6.06 5.98
C ILE A 49 18.57 -6.29 7.42
N PHE A 50 19.66 -5.64 7.85
CA PHE A 50 20.25 -5.87 9.20
C PHE A 50 20.33 -4.60 10.05
N ALA A 51 20.11 -3.42 9.46
CA ALA A 51 20.19 -2.12 10.14
C ALA A 51 18.94 -1.27 9.87
N GLU A 52 18.81 -0.18 10.62
CA GLU A 52 17.81 0.85 10.36
C GLU A 52 18.04 1.50 8.97
N PRO A 53 16.97 1.95 8.31
CA PRO A 53 17.09 2.65 7.04
C PRO A 53 18.01 3.88 7.14
N LEU A 54 18.96 4.00 6.22
CA LEU A 54 19.86 5.16 6.14
C LEU A 54 19.08 6.43 5.73
N MET A 55 18.02 6.28 4.93
CA MET A 55 17.13 7.35 4.50
C MET A 55 15.80 6.77 4.00
N HIS A 56 14.77 7.58 4.05
CA HIS A 56 13.50 7.29 3.39
C HIS A 56 13.47 8.05 2.05
N SER A 57 13.04 7.35 0.98
CA SER A 57 12.94 7.90 -0.37
C SER A 57 11.49 7.83 -0.85
N GLU A 58 11.01 8.90 -1.45
CA GLU A 58 9.67 8.99 -2.01
C GLU A 58 9.72 9.39 -3.49
N ALA A 59 8.81 8.86 -4.28
CA ALA A 59 8.59 9.33 -5.63
C ALA A 59 7.80 10.64 -5.59
N VAL A 60 8.31 11.68 -6.24
CA VAL A 60 7.66 12.99 -6.31
C VAL A 60 7.34 13.37 -7.75
N LEU A 61 6.18 13.98 -7.96
CA LEU A 61 5.83 14.59 -9.23
C LEU A 61 6.39 16.00 -9.27
N ILE A 62 7.31 16.26 -10.19
CA ILE A 62 7.96 17.56 -10.33
C ILE A 62 7.36 18.32 -11.51
N ARG A 63 7.04 19.58 -11.29
CA ARG A 63 6.53 20.52 -12.29
C ARG A 63 7.59 21.57 -12.62
N SER A 64 7.71 21.92 -13.91
CA SER A 64 8.49 23.09 -14.33
C SER A 64 7.88 24.38 -13.75
N PRO A 65 8.70 25.33 -13.26
CA PRO A 65 8.20 26.63 -12.81
C PRO A 65 7.58 27.48 -13.94
N ARG A 66 7.84 27.11 -15.21
CA ARG A 66 7.25 27.77 -16.39
C ARG A 66 5.81 27.35 -16.66
N LEU A 67 5.34 26.27 -16.03
CA LEU A 67 3.98 25.78 -16.17
C LEU A 67 3.10 26.41 -15.09
N GLU A 68 1.97 26.99 -15.48
CA GLU A 68 1.04 27.62 -14.54
C GLU A 68 0.56 26.64 -13.46
N ALA A 69 0.35 27.16 -12.25
CA ALA A 69 0.03 26.32 -11.10
C ALA A 69 -1.36 25.67 -11.21
N ASP A 70 -2.28 26.38 -11.88
CA ASP A 70 -3.68 26.05 -12.08
C ASP A 70 -4.00 25.44 -13.46
N ASP A 71 -2.96 24.98 -14.19
CA ASP A 71 -3.18 24.25 -15.45
C ASP A 71 -4.08 23.03 -15.21
N GLU A 72 -5.26 23.06 -15.84
CA GLU A 72 -6.27 22.02 -15.70
C GLU A 72 -5.73 20.62 -16.02
N ARG A 73 -4.81 20.50 -16.98
CA ARG A 73 -4.19 19.23 -17.38
C ARG A 73 -3.40 18.62 -16.23
N LEU A 74 -2.69 19.47 -15.44
CA LEU A 74 -1.97 19.01 -14.24
C LEU A 74 -2.91 18.53 -13.15
N THR A 75 -3.99 19.27 -12.93
CA THR A 75 -5.02 18.89 -11.97
C THR A 75 -5.63 17.54 -12.34
N ILE A 76 -5.96 17.34 -13.61
CA ILE A 76 -6.49 16.08 -14.12
C ILE A 76 -5.47 14.95 -13.95
N LEU A 77 -4.21 15.19 -14.34
CA LEU A 77 -3.14 14.18 -14.21
C LEU A 77 -2.92 13.78 -12.74
N SER A 78 -2.77 14.77 -11.87
CA SER A 78 -2.58 14.54 -10.42
C SER A 78 -3.73 13.72 -9.83
N ARG A 79 -4.97 14.07 -10.16
CA ARG A 79 -6.18 13.34 -9.73
C ARG A 79 -6.20 11.89 -10.26
N ARG A 80 -5.75 11.67 -11.49
CA ARG A 80 -5.65 10.32 -12.07
C ARG A 80 -4.59 9.48 -11.35
N LEU A 81 -3.40 10.03 -11.11
CA LEU A 81 -2.34 9.36 -10.37
C LEU A 81 -2.78 9.04 -8.93
N GLN A 82 -3.40 10.01 -8.24
CA GLN A 82 -3.95 9.78 -6.92
C GLN A 82 -5.00 8.66 -6.91
N GLY A 83 -5.87 8.61 -7.91
CA GLY A 83 -6.87 7.55 -8.04
C GLY A 83 -6.26 6.16 -8.20
N VAL A 84 -5.14 6.03 -8.92
CA VAL A 84 -4.41 4.76 -9.04
C VAL A 84 -3.76 4.37 -7.71
N LEU A 85 -3.10 5.32 -7.03
CA LEU A 85 -2.49 5.08 -5.73
C LEU A 85 -3.52 4.66 -4.68
N THR A 86 -4.69 5.31 -4.67
CA THR A 86 -5.80 4.94 -3.78
C THR A 86 -6.30 3.53 -4.09
N ALA A 87 -6.46 3.17 -5.37
CA ALA A 87 -6.86 1.83 -5.77
C ALA A 87 -5.84 0.74 -5.38
N GLN A 88 -4.55 1.05 -5.43
CA GLN A 88 -3.50 0.10 -5.03
C GLN A 88 -3.46 -0.17 -3.53
N ARG A 89 -3.83 0.82 -2.71
CA ARG A 89 -3.80 0.76 -1.24
C ARG A 89 -5.09 0.21 -0.63
N ASN A 90 -6.16 0.13 -1.40
CA ASN A 90 -7.49 -0.24 -0.93
C ASN A 90 -8.10 -1.35 -1.79
N VAL A 91 -9.12 -1.99 -1.24
CA VAL A 91 -9.91 -3.02 -1.91
C VAL A 91 -11.39 -2.77 -1.64
N LEU A 92 -12.25 -3.31 -2.49
CA LEU A 92 -13.67 -3.40 -2.24
C LEU A 92 -13.94 -4.67 -1.44
N MET A 93 -14.65 -4.54 -0.33
CA MET A 93 -15.10 -5.65 0.49
C MET A 93 -16.63 -5.69 0.45
N ASP A 94 -17.18 -6.84 0.10
CA ASP A 94 -18.60 -7.16 0.14
C ASP A 94 -18.82 -8.24 1.20
N TYR A 95 -19.90 -8.14 1.98
CA TYR A 95 -20.27 -9.19 2.94
C TYR A 95 -21.76 -9.11 3.25
N ASP A 96 -22.33 -10.25 3.67
CA ASP A 96 -23.69 -10.36 4.15
C ASP A 96 -23.69 -10.40 5.68
N ILE A 97 -24.65 -9.73 6.31
CA ILE A 97 -24.75 -9.59 7.77
C ILE A 97 -26.22 -9.62 8.22
N PRO A 98 -26.58 -10.23 9.35
CA PRO A 98 -27.90 -10.07 9.94
C PRO A 98 -28.23 -8.60 10.20
N VAL A 99 -29.46 -8.18 9.88
CA VAL A 99 -29.86 -6.76 9.94
C VAL A 99 -29.64 -6.14 11.31
N GLU A 100 -29.88 -6.90 12.40
CA GLU A 100 -29.66 -6.44 13.77
C GLU A 100 -28.17 -6.19 14.11
N LYS A 101 -27.25 -6.71 13.31
CA LYS A 101 -25.79 -6.57 13.51
C LYS A 101 -25.12 -5.59 12.55
N VAL A 102 -25.89 -4.96 11.66
CA VAL A 102 -25.36 -4.01 10.66
C VAL A 102 -24.58 -2.88 11.33
N SER A 103 -25.08 -2.30 12.42
CA SER A 103 -24.38 -1.20 13.12
C SER A 103 -23.00 -1.63 13.61
N ALA A 104 -22.89 -2.81 14.25
CA ALA A 104 -21.62 -3.33 14.74
C ALA A 104 -20.64 -3.62 13.59
N ALA A 105 -21.13 -4.09 12.43
CA ALA A 105 -20.28 -4.31 11.25
C ALA A 105 -19.81 -2.99 10.61
N VAL A 106 -20.65 -1.96 10.58
CA VAL A 106 -20.30 -0.62 10.08
C VAL A 106 -19.25 0.04 10.98
N ASP A 107 -19.30 -0.16 12.29
CA ASP A 107 -18.26 0.34 13.21
C ASP A 107 -16.87 -0.29 12.92
N ILE A 108 -16.84 -1.55 12.48
CA ILE A 108 -15.61 -2.24 12.06
C ILE A 108 -15.12 -1.74 10.70
N THR A 109 -16.05 -1.50 9.77
CA THR A 109 -15.76 -1.09 8.39
C THR A 109 -16.53 0.18 7.99
N PRO A 110 -16.15 1.36 8.53
CA PRO A 110 -16.87 2.61 8.25
C PRO A 110 -16.70 3.12 6.82
N GLY A 111 -15.71 2.61 6.08
CA GLY A 111 -15.40 3.06 4.73
C GLY A 111 -14.75 4.45 4.68
N PHE A 112 -14.75 5.07 3.48
CA PHE A 112 -14.25 6.45 3.30
C PHE A 112 -15.30 7.50 3.70
N GLU A 113 -16.52 7.33 3.23
CA GLU A 113 -17.66 8.21 3.58
C GLU A 113 -18.68 7.42 4.38
N SER A 114 -19.19 6.35 3.79
CA SER A 114 -20.17 5.44 4.40
C SER A 114 -20.24 4.14 3.58
N PRO A 115 -20.46 2.98 4.21
CA PRO A 115 -20.73 1.75 3.48
C PRO A 115 -22.10 1.82 2.77
N THR A 116 -22.18 1.14 1.63
CA THR A 116 -23.48 0.89 0.98
C THR A 116 -24.13 -0.31 1.64
N ILE A 117 -25.39 -0.16 2.08
CA ILE A 117 -26.17 -1.22 2.71
C ILE A 117 -27.37 -1.50 1.82
N SER A 118 -27.59 -2.75 1.45
CA SER A 118 -28.70 -3.19 0.60
C SER A 118 -29.41 -4.39 1.24
N PRO A 119 -30.75 -4.42 1.30
CA PRO A 119 -31.47 -5.58 1.80
C PRO A 119 -31.29 -6.78 0.86
N LEU A 120 -31.12 -7.96 1.42
CA LEU A 120 -31.14 -9.20 0.65
C LEU A 120 -32.58 -9.68 0.40
N HIS A 121 -32.74 -10.74 -0.41
CA HIS A 121 -34.02 -11.38 -0.61
C HIS A 121 -34.60 -11.89 0.72
N ASP A 122 -33.76 -12.51 1.54
CA ASP A 122 -34.08 -12.76 2.95
C ASP A 122 -33.96 -11.45 3.74
N LYS A 123 -35.11 -10.96 4.20
CA LYS A 123 -35.25 -9.67 4.91
C LYS A 123 -34.53 -9.62 6.26
N GLN A 124 -34.07 -10.75 6.77
CA GLN A 124 -33.27 -10.83 8.00
C GLN A 124 -31.78 -10.51 7.74
N TRP A 125 -31.37 -10.42 6.48
CA TRP A 125 -29.99 -10.19 6.06
C TRP A 125 -29.85 -8.93 5.19
N ALA A 126 -28.71 -8.30 5.30
CA ALA A 126 -28.31 -7.17 4.46
C ALA A 126 -26.92 -7.42 3.85
N ALA A 127 -26.74 -7.03 2.60
CA ALA A 127 -25.43 -6.96 1.97
C ALA A 127 -24.80 -5.61 2.27
N VAL A 128 -23.54 -5.60 2.64
CA VAL A 128 -22.74 -4.40 2.90
C VAL A 128 -21.59 -4.37 1.92
N ARG A 129 -21.40 -3.22 1.27
CA ARG A 129 -20.29 -2.94 0.35
C ARG A 129 -19.50 -1.76 0.86
N VAL A 130 -18.19 -1.92 0.97
CA VAL A 130 -17.32 -0.91 1.56
C VAL A 130 -15.90 -0.96 0.98
N VAL A 131 -15.24 0.18 0.88
CA VAL A 131 -13.82 0.25 0.53
C VAL A 131 -12.99 0.26 1.81
N VAL A 132 -12.02 -0.65 1.91
CA VAL A 132 -11.17 -0.83 3.10
C VAL A 132 -9.69 -0.86 2.73
N PRO A 133 -8.78 -0.49 3.66
CA PRO A 133 -7.34 -0.59 3.44
C PRO A 133 -6.90 -2.04 3.20
N LYS A 134 -6.19 -2.28 2.12
CA LYS A 134 -5.67 -3.61 1.73
C LYS A 134 -4.83 -4.26 2.84
N ALA A 135 -4.05 -3.48 3.55
CA ALA A 135 -3.19 -3.97 4.64
C ALA A 135 -3.97 -4.52 5.85
N LYS A 136 -5.26 -4.14 6.01
CA LYS A 136 -6.11 -4.56 7.14
C LYS A 136 -7.11 -5.66 6.77
N VAL A 137 -7.12 -6.14 5.54
CA VAL A 137 -8.14 -7.06 5.02
C VAL A 137 -8.34 -8.28 5.91
N ASN A 138 -7.29 -9.04 6.22
CA ASN A 138 -7.41 -10.26 7.02
C ASN A 138 -7.99 -9.97 8.42
N GLN A 139 -7.47 -8.94 9.08
CA GLN A 139 -7.98 -8.52 10.40
C GLN A 139 -9.47 -8.15 10.35
N LEU A 140 -9.88 -7.39 9.33
CA LEU A 140 -11.27 -6.97 9.17
C LEU A 140 -12.18 -8.16 8.85
N MET A 141 -11.73 -9.11 8.02
CA MET A 141 -12.49 -10.32 7.71
C MET A 141 -12.73 -11.17 8.96
N ASP A 142 -11.71 -11.33 9.82
CA ASP A 142 -11.84 -12.09 11.07
C ASP A 142 -12.84 -11.39 12.02
N GLN A 143 -12.70 -10.08 12.22
CA GLN A 143 -13.62 -9.31 13.07
C GLN A 143 -15.07 -9.34 12.56
N LEU A 144 -15.26 -9.20 11.24
CA LEU A 144 -16.58 -9.28 10.63
C LEU A 144 -17.19 -10.67 10.79
N TYR A 145 -16.41 -11.73 10.63
CA TYR A 145 -16.86 -13.10 10.81
C TYR A 145 -17.33 -13.36 12.24
N GLU A 146 -16.61 -12.85 13.25
CA GLU A 146 -16.97 -12.96 14.68
C GLU A 146 -18.29 -12.25 15.01
N VAL A 147 -18.58 -11.09 14.44
CA VAL A 147 -19.86 -10.42 14.63
C VAL A 147 -21.00 -11.04 13.82
N GLY A 148 -20.70 -12.01 12.96
CA GLY A 148 -21.71 -12.82 12.26
C GLY A 148 -21.80 -12.54 10.76
N ALA A 149 -20.90 -11.77 10.16
CA ALA A 149 -20.86 -11.62 8.71
C ALA A 149 -20.53 -12.95 8.01
N ARG A 150 -21.08 -13.13 6.83
CA ARG A 150 -20.86 -14.29 5.95
C ARG A 150 -20.65 -13.83 4.51
N GLY A 151 -20.21 -14.74 3.65
CA GLY A 151 -20.00 -14.42 2.25
C GLY A 151 -19.01 -13.26 2.01
N ILE A 152 -17.99 -13.10 2.88
CA ILE A 152 -17.07 -11.99 2.80
C ILE A 152 -16.18 -12.17 1.57
N ILE A 153 -16.29 -11.22 0.63
CA ILE A 153 -15.58 -11.21 -0.66
C ILE A 153 -14.72 -9.96 -0.74
N VAL A 154 -13.50 -10.12 -1.24
CA VAL A 154 -12.56 -9.01 -1.45
C VAL A 154 -12.20 -8.90 -2.91
N THR A 155 -12.41 -7.71 -3.49
CA THR A 155 -12.15 -7.42 -4.90
C THR A 155 -11.12 -6.30 -5.03
N ALA A 156 -10.11 -6.51 -5.86
CA ALA A 156 -9.10 -5.49 -6.14
C ALA A 156 -9.71 -4.32 -6.94
N LEU A 157 -9.33 -3.10 -6.55
CA LEU A 157 -9.71 -1.90 -7.30
C LEU A 157 -8.68 -1.64 -8.41
N GLN A 158 -9.14 -1.37 -9.62
CA GLN A 158 -8.27 -0.97 -10.74
C GLN A 158 -7.99 0.54 -10.73
N ALA A 159 -8.99 1.35 -10.39
CA ALA A 159 -8.90 2.80 -10.30
C ALA A 159 -10.00 3.32 -9.38
N SER A 160 -9.79 4.49 -8.77
CA SER A 160 -10.80 5.18 -7.98
C SER A 160 -10.76 6.69 -8.22
N ARG A 161 -11.83 7.35 -7.87
CA ARG A 161 -11.95 8.82 -7.80
C ARG A 161 -12.69 9.14 -6.51
N MET A 162 -11.93 9.60 -5.53
CA MET A 162 -12.45 9.95 -4.20
C MET A 162 -11.99 11.36 -3.86
#